data_2e969e312ccdceb15996b5d0dad25702
#
_entry.id   2e969e312ccdceb15996b5d0dad25702
#
_cell.length_a   1.000
_cell.length_b   1.000
_cell.length_c   1.000
_cell.angle_alpha   90.00
_cell.angle_beta   90.00
_cell.angle_gamma   90.00
#
_symmetry.space_group_name_H-M   'P 1'
#
loop_
_entity.id
_entity.type
_entity.pdbx_description
1 polymer ?
#
loop_
_entity_poly.entity_id
_entity_poly.type
_entity_poly.pdbx_seq_one_letter_code
_entity_poly.pdbx_strand_id
1 'polypeptide(L)'
;MSGRAGLRVGLGLLAGGQVVLGLWIVLLPELFWKWPWVSHLPPYNEHLLQDFGGASLALAVVLCAAVATMERRLVLTALVACLVSSVTHLLFHARHLEPLSAASAAGFMALLGAAVLLPAVLVWLAADGTALREPGSAGTGGRPG
;
A
#
# COMPACT_ATOMS: atom_id res chain seq x y z
N MET A 1 1.94 -8.73 20.33
CA MET A 1 0.92 -8.91 19.27
C MET A 1 1.33 -10.12 18.45
N SER A 2 0.42 -11.05 18.15
CA SER A 2 0.75 -12.18 17.25
C SER A 2 1.11 -11.64 15.86
N GLY A 3 2.03 -12.28 15.14
CA GLY A 3 2.44 -11.86 13.79
C GLY A 3 1.26 -11.65 12.83
N ARG A 4 0.20 -12.48 12.97
CA ARG A 4 -1.06 -12.37 12.21
C ARG A 4 -1.82 -11.06 12.48
N ALA A 5 -1.87 -10.62 13.75
CA ALA A 5 -2.52 -9.35 14.09
C ALA A 5 -1.76 -8.15 13.51
N GLY A 6 -0.42 -8.16 13.61
CA GLY A 6 0.42 -7.12 13.01
C GLY A 6 0.27 -7.04 11.49
N LEU A 7 0.28 -8.20 10.81
CA LEU A 7 0.06 -8.28 9.36
C LEU A 7 -1.33 -7.74 8.97
N ARG A 8 -2.38 -8.11 9.72
CA ARG A 8 -3.75 -7.62 9.47
C ARG A 8 -3.88 -6.11 9.65
N VAL A 9 -3.26 -5.56 10.69
CA VAL A 9 -3.21 -4.11 10.93
C VAL A 9 -2.49 -3.40 9.79
N GLY A 10 -1.30 -3.88 9.39
CA GLY A 10 -0.54 -3.30 8.29
C GLY A 10 -1.30 -3.32 6.95
N LEU A 11 -1.95 -4.44 6.62
CA LEU A 11 -2.84 -4.54 5.46
C LEU A 11 -4.02 -3.56 5.55
N GLY A 12 -4.62 -3.42 6.73
CA GLY A 12 -5.72 -2.48 6.97
C GLY A 12 -5.30 -1.03 6.78
N LEU A 13 -4.08 -0.66 7.21
CA LEU A 13 -3.51 0.67 6.98
C LEU A 13 -3.29 0.93 5.49
N LEU A 14 -2.75 -0.04 4.75
CA LEU A 14 -2.58 0.08 3.29
C LEU A 14 -3.93 0.22 2.58
N ALA A 15 -4.91 -0.63 2.93
CA ALA A 15 -6.25 -0.58 2.35
C ALA A 15 -6.93 0.76 2.63
N GLY A 16 -6.92 1.21 3.88
CA GLY A 16 -7.50 2.50 4.29
C GLY A 16 -6.82 3.69 3.59
N GLY A 17 -5.50 3.66 3.48
CA GLY A 17 -4.73 4.66 2.75
C GLY A 17 -5.14 4.74 1.28
N GLN A 18 -5.26 3.59 0.60
CA GLN A 18 -5.69 3.55 -0.80
C GLN A 18 -7.15 3.99 -1.00
N VAL A 19 -8.05 3.64 -0.06
CA VAL A 19 -9.45 4.13 -0.09
C VAL A 19 -9.48 5.65 0.04
N VAL A 20 -8.81 6.21 1.06
CA VAL A 20 -8.80 7.66 1.30
C VAL A 20 -8.18 8.41 0.12
N LEU A 21 -7.03 7.95 -0.37
CA LEU A 21 -6.35 8.55 -1.51
C LEU A 21 -7.22 8.50 -2.77
N GLY A 22 -7.74 7.33 -3.10
CA GLY A 22 -8.55 7.13 -4.31
C GLY A 22 -9.85 7.94 -4.27
N LEU A 23 -10.57 7.95 -3.14
CA LEU A 23 -11.77 8.76 -2.98
C LEU A 23 -11.47 10.25 -3.06
N TRP A 24 -10.39 10.72 -2.42
CA TRP A 24 -10.00 12.13 -2.51
C TRP A 24 -9.75 12.55 -3.96
N ILE A 25 -8.99 11.75 -4.71
CA ILE A 25 -8.67 12.06 -6.10
C ILE A 25 -9.91 12.02 -7.00
N VAL A 26 -10.75 10.98 -6.86
CA VAL A 26 -11.94 10.81 -7.72
C VAL A 26 -13.02 11.85 -7.43
N LEU A 27 -13.25 12.16 -6.16
CA LEU A 27 -14.34 13.08 -5.78
C LEU A 27 -13.93 14.54 -5.79
N LEU A 28 -12.65 14.84 -5.55
CA LEU A 28 -12.14 16.20 -5.37
C LEU A 28 -10.80 16.41 -6.11
N PRO A 29 -10.73 16.13 -7.43
CA PRO A 29 -9.46 16.14 -8.18
C PRO A 29 -8.76 17.50 -8.16
N GLU A 30 -9.52 18.60 -8.28
CA GLU A 30 -8.95 19.95 -8.23
C GLU A 30 -8.36 20.27 -6.84
N LEU A 31 -9.00 19.80 -5.76
CA LEU A 31 -8.51 20.02 -4.40
C LEU A 31 -7.25 19.20 -4.16
N PHE A 32 -7.22 17.95 -4.63
CA PHE A 32 -6.04 17.10 -4.59
C PHE A 32 -4.87 17.72 -5.36
N TRP A 33 -5.14 18.26 -6.56
CA TRP A 33 -4.12 18.95 -7.37
C TRP A 33 -3.50 20.16 -6.67
N LYS A 34 -4.25 20.90 -5.85
CA LYS A 34 -3.74 22.06 -5.10
C LYS A 34 -2.72 21.69 -4.01
N TRP A 35 -2.55 20.40 -3.72
CA TRP A 35 -1.54 19.98 -2.74
C TRP A 35 -0.13 20.26 -3.26
N PRO A 36 0.76 20.93 -2.49
CA PRO A 36 2.08 21.35 -2.96
C PRO A 36 2.95 20.24 -3.55
N TRP A 37 2.81 19.02 -3.03
CA TRP A 37 3.54 17.85 -3.52
C TRP A 37 2.96 17.22 -4.80
N VAL A 38 1.82 17.68 -5.25
CA VAL A 38 1.17 17.24 -6.49
C VAL A 38 1.31 18.34 -7.55
N SER A 39 1.01 19.58 -7.19
CA SER A 39 0.97 20.73 -8.09
C SER A 39 2.34 21.18 -8.64
N HIS A 40 3.46 20.63 -8.14
CA HIS A 40 4.78 20.93 -8.68
C HIS A 40 5.03 20.28 -10.05
N LEU A 41 4.25 19.28 -10.42
CA LEU A 41 4.28 18.65 -11.74
C LEU A 41 3.26 19.34 -12.67
N PRO A 42 3.66 19.84 -13.84
CA PRO A 42 2.75 20.46 -14.78
C PRO A 42 2.15 19.45 -15.78
N PRO A 43 1.09 19.80 -16.49
CA PRO A 43 -0.07 20.63 -16.08
C PRO A 43 -1.16 19.78 -15.41
N TYR A 44 -2.18 20.41 -14.80
CA TYR A 44 -3.37 19.72 -14.33
C TYR A 44 -3.99 18.86 -15.45
N ASN A 45 -4.20 17.59 -15.15
CA ASN A 45 -4.83 16.64 -16.04
C ASN A 45 -5.84 15.81 -15.27
N GLU A 46 -7.13 16.17 -15.41
CA GLU A 46 -8.22 15.51 -14.70
C GLU A 46 -8.34 14.04 -15.07
N HIS A 47 -8.18 13.69 -16.35
CA HIS A 47 -8.26 12.30 -16.80
C HIS A 47 -7.18 11.43 -16.13
N LEU A 48 -5.94 11.91 -16.11
CA LEU A 48 -4.86 11.20 -15.42
C LEU A 48 -5.12 11.02 -13.92
N LEU A 49 -5.68 12.05 -13.26
CA LEU A 49 -6.04 11.98 -11.86
C LEU A 49 -7.17 10.97 -11.62
N GLN A 50 -8.20 10.96 -12.46
CA GLN A 50 -9.30 10.00 -12.38
C GLN A 50 -8.81 8.56 -12.58
N ASP A 51 -7.92 8.32 -13.52
CA ASP A 51 -7.32 7.00 -13.75
C ASP A 51 -6.50 6.56 -12.53
N PHE A 52 -5.67 7.45 -11.97
CA PHE A 52 -4.88 7.15 -10.78
C PHE A 52 -5.76 6.89 -9.54
N GLY A 53 -6.79 7.72 -9.34
CA GLY A 53 -7.77 7.53 -8.27
C GLY A 53 -8.53 6.21 -8.40
N GLY A 54 -8.98 5.88 -9.62
CA GLY A 54 -9.63 4.61 -9.93
C GLY A 54 -8.73 3.40 -9.69
N ALA A 55 -7.46 3.48 -10.12
CA ALA A 55 -6.47 2.43 -9.86
C ALA A 55 -6.20 2.25 -8.36
N SER A 56 -6.14 3.34 -7.59
CA SER A 56 -6.00 3.31 -6.13
C SER A 56 -7.19 2.61 -5.47
N LEU A 57 -8.43 2.91 -5.90
CA LEU A 57 -9.63 2.23 -5.40
C LEU A 57 -9.66 0.74 -5.77
N ALA A 58 -9.24 0.38 -6.99
CA ALA A 58 -9.14 -1.02 -7.40
C ALA A 58 -8.14 -1.79 -6.51
N LEU A 59 -6.98 -1.19 -6.23
CA LEU A 59 -6.00 -1.77 -5.31
C LEU A 59 -6.56 -1.88 -3.87
N ALA A 60 -7.33 -0.88 -3.43
CA ALA A 60 -8.01 -0.91 -2.13
C ALA A 60 -8.96 -2.10 -2.00
N VAL A 61 -9.74 -2.42 -3.04
CA VAL A 61 -10.65 -3.59 -3.06
C VAL A 61 -9.87 -4.88 -2.83
N VAL A 62 -8.74 -5.07 -3.52
CA VAL A 62 -7.90 -6.27 -3.38
C VAL A 62 -7.28 -6.35 -1.99
N LEU A 63 -6.80 -5.22 -1.44
CA LEU A 63 -6.26 -5.14 -0.08
C LEU A 63 -7.34 -5.42 0.97
N CYS A 64 -8.56 -4.89 0.82
CA CYS A 64 -9.68 -5.18 1.72
C CYS A 64 -10.05 -6.67 1.71
N ALA A 65 -10.08 -7.31 0.54
CA ALA A 65 -10.29 -8.75 0.43
C ALA A 65 -9.17 -9.54 1.13
N ALA A 66 -7.92 -9.10 1.00
CA ALA A 66 -6.78 -9.71 1.70
C ALA A 66 -6.90 -9.57 3.23
N VAL A 67 -7.35 -8.39 3.74
CA VAL A 67 -7.62 -8.17 5.19
C VAL A 67 -8.73 -9.07 5.69
N ALA A 68 -9.79 -9.24 4.90
CA ALA A 68 -10.97 -10.04 5.29
C ALA A 68 -10.64 -11.53 5.37
N THR A 69 -10.01 -12.07 4.35
CA THR A 69 -9.76 -13.52 4.22
C THR A 69 -8.47 -13.96 4.92
N MET A 70 -7.44 -13.10 4.95
CA MET A 70 -6.08 -13.45 5.39
C MET A 70 -5.52 -14.70 4.68
N GLU A 71 -5.98 -14.95 3.46
CA GLU A 71 -5.47 -16.02 2.61
C GLU A 71 -4.08 -15.65 2.10
N ARG A 72 -3.09 -16.52 2.31
CA ARG A 72 -1.68 -16.25 2.04
C ARG A 72 -1.41 -15.81 0.61
N ARG A 73 -2.02 -16.47 -0.37
CA ARG A 73 -1.82 -16.12 -1.79
C ARG A 73 -2.37 -14.74 -2.10
N LEU A 74 -3.58 -14.44 -1.64
CA LEU A 74 -4.23 -13.14 -1.86
C LEU A 74 -3.46 -12.02 -1.14
N VAL A 75 -3.02 -12.25 0.11
CA VAL A 75 -2.19 -11.31 0.88
C VAL A 75 -0.90 -10.99 0.12
N LEU A 76 -0.15 -12.00 -0.32
CA LEU A 76 1.11 -11.78 -1.05
C LEU A 76 0.86 -11.07 -2.38
N THR A 77 -0.17 -11.46 -3.15
CA THR A 77 -0.50 -10.81 -4.42
C THR A 77 -0.86 -9.34 -4.22
N ALA A 78 -1.71 -9.03 -3.24
CA ALA A 78 -2.10 -7.65 -2.92
C ALA A 78 -0.90 -6.79 -2.49
N LEU A 79 -0.03 -7.32 -1.64
CA LEU A 79 1.17 -6.63 -1.17
C LEU A 79 2.19 -6.41 -2.27
N VAL A 80 2.41 -7.40 -3.15
CA VAL A 80 3.32 -7.25 -4.31
C VAL A 80 2.77 -6.23 -5.28
N ALA A 81 1.47 -6.24 -5.58
CA ALA A 81 0.84 -5.23 -6.43
C ALA A 81 0.99 -3.82 -5.84
N CYS A 82 0.78 -3.66 -4.52
CA CYS A 82 1.00 -2.41 -3.81
C CYS A 82 2.47 -1.97 -3.89
N LEU A 83 3.42 -2.90 -3.69
CA LEU A 83 4.85 -2.62 -3.75
C LEU A 83 5.28 -2.16 -5.15
N VAL A 84 4.82 -2.83 -6.21
CA VAL A 84 5.11 -2.43 -7.61
C VAL A 84 4.61 -1.00 -7.86
N SER A 85 3.37 -0.69 -7.47
CA SER A 85 2.80 0.66 -7.60
C SER A 85 3.62 1.69 -6.83
N SER A 86 3.96 1.41 -5.56
CA SER A 86 4.69 2.35 -4.70
C SER A 86 6.13 2.58 -5.18
N VAL A 87 6.83 1.53 -5.64
CA VAL A 87 8.21 1.66 -6.16
C VAL A 87 8.23 2.49 -7.43
N THR A 88 7.34 2.23 -8.39
CA THR A 88 7.28 3.01 -9.64
C THR A 88 6.97 4.47 -9.36
N HIS A 89 6.06 4.75 -8.42
CA HIS A 89 5.70 6.09 -8.00
C HIS A 89 6.88 6.81 -7.33
N LEU A 90 7.56 6.15 -6.38
CA LEU A 90 8.77 6.68 -5.74
C LEU A 90 9.87 7.01 -6.77
N LEU A 91 10.15 6.09 -7.69
CA LEU A 91 11.19 6.29 -8.71
C LEU A 91 10.89 7.44 -9.65
N PHE A 92 9.61 7.64 -10.00
CA PHE A 92 9.18 8.78 -10.80
C PHE A 92 9.45 10.10 -10.06
N HIS A 93 8.96 10.23 -8.83
CA HIS A 93 9.10 11.45 -8.05
C HIS A 93 10.55 11.73 -7.63
N ALA A 94 11.36 10.71 -7.38
CA ALA A 94 12.79 10.89 -7.08
C ALA A 94 13.57 11.58 -8.22
N ARG A 95 13.06 11.53 -9.45
CA ARG A 95 13.65 12.19 -10.63
C ARG A 95 13.02 13.55 -10.93
N HIS A 96 11.95 13.93 -10.23
CA HIS A 96 11.14 15.12 -10.50
C HIS A 96 10.86 15.90 -9.21
N LEU A 97 11.90 16.24 -8.47
CA LEU A 97 11.77 16.99 -7.20
C LEU A 97 11.78 18.51 -7.37
N GLU A 98 12.21 19.00 -8.52
CA GLU A 98 12.15 20.44 -8.80
C GLU A 98 10.72 20.87 -9.13
N PRO A 99 10.23 22.00 -8.62
CA PRO A 99 10.92 23.08 -7.88
C PRO A 99 10.75 23.00 -6.34
N LEU A 100 10.62 21.83 -5.74
CA LEU A 100 10.41 21.71 -4.28
C LEU A 100 11.63 22.22 -3.49
N SER A 101 11.38 22.85 -2.35
CA SER A 101 12.45 23.15 -1.39
C SER A 101 13.06 21.86 -0.81
N ALA A 102 14.31 21.90 -0.36
CA ALA A 102 15.00 20.73 0.19
C ALA A 102 14.21 20.06 1.34
N ALA A 103 13.61 20.85 2.24
CA ALA A 103 12.79 20.33 3.33
C ALA A 103 11.51 19.65 2.83
N SER A 104 10.82 20.28 1.85
CA SER A 104 9.61 19.71 1.24
C SER A 104 9.92 18.42 0.46
N ALA A 105 11.00 18.41 -0.32
CA ALA A 105 11.45 17.24 -1.04
C ALA A 105 11.81 16.09 -0.09
N ALA A 106 12.52 16.36 1.00
CA ALA A 106 12.85 15.36 2.02
C ALA A 106 11.59 14.76 2.68
N GLY A 107 10.63 15.59 3.08
CA GLY A 107 9.36 15.13 3.66
C GLY A 107 8.55 14.29 2.67
N PHE A 108 8.48 14.72 1.42
CA PHE A 108 7.78 13.99 0.37
C PHE A 108 8.45 12.63 0.09
N MET A 109 9.78 12.60 -0.05
CA MET A 109 10.54 11.35 -0.23
C MET A 109 10.43 10.41 0.96
N ALA A 110 10.40 10.93 2.19
CA ALA A 110 10.16 10.12 3.38
C ALA A 110 8.78 9.45 3.37
N LEU A 111 7.73 10.19 2.97
CA LEU A 111 6.38 9.64 2.81
C LEU A 111 6.33 8.54 1.75
N LEU A 112 6.89 8.78 0.57
CA LEU A 112 6.94 7.79 -0.51
C LEU A 112 7.81 6.58 -0.14
N GLY A 113 8.92 6.81 0.58
CA GLY A 113 9.75 5.74 1.13
C GLY A 113 8.98 4.87 2.12
N ALA A 114 8.20 5.46 3.01
CA ALA A 114 7.33 4.72 3.92
C ALA A 114 6.27 3.90 3.17
N ALA A 115 5.71 4.45 2.09
CA ALA A 115 4.75 3.74 1.23
C ALA A 115 5.36 2.52 0.51
N VAL A 116 6.68 2.48 0.29
CA VAL A 116 7.42 1.32 -0.22
C VAL A 116 7.79 0.36 0.91
N LEU A 117 8.32 0.88 2.03
CA LEU A 117 8.83 0.06 3.12
C LEU A 117 7.73 -0.74 3.81
N LEU A 118 6.54 -0.15 4.00
CA LEU A 118 5.45 -0.84 4.67
C LEU A 118 5.03 -2.12 3.92
N PRO A 119 4.66 -2.10 2.63
CA PRO A 119 4.31 -3.34 1.93
C PRO A 119 5.50 -4.29 1.81
N ALA A 120 6.75 -3.81 1.68
CA ALA A 120 7.93 -4.66 1.64
C ALA A 120 8.12 -5.47 2.94
N VAL A 121 7.99 -4.81 4.10
CA VAL A 121 8.04 -5.49 5.41
C VAL A 121 6.89 -6.49 5.55
N LEU A 122 5.69 -6.14 5.12
CA LEU A 122 4.54 -7.03 5.19
C LEU A 122 4.69 -8.24 4.25
N VAL A 123 5.28 -8.07 3.07
CA VAL A 123 5.65 -9.20 2.18
C VAL A 123 6.60 -10.15 2.89
N TRP A 124 7.64 -9.60 3.51
CA TRP A 124 8.60 -10.42 4.26
C TRP A 124 7.92 -11.21 5.39
N LEU A 125 7.09 -10.54 6.21
CA LEU A 125 6.33 -11.19 7.30
C LEU A 125 5.35 -12.27 6.79
N ALA A 126 4.71 -12.03 5.64
CA ALA A 126 3.78 -12.98 5.04
C ALA A 126 4.51 -14.17 4.38
N ALA A 127 5.72 -13.94 3.84
CA ALA A 127 6.53 -14.97 3.20
C ALA A 127 7.09 -15.98 4.21
N ASP A 128 7.54 -15.51 5.39
CA ASP A 128 8.09 -16.37 6.46
C ASP A 128 7.07 -17.39 7.01
N GLY A 129 5.80 -17.29 6.63
CA GLY A 129 4.75 -18.25 6.95
C GLY A 129 4.33 -18.33 8.43
N THR A 130 5.08 -17.72 9.34
CA THR A 130 4.78 -17.73 10.78
C THR A 130 3.56 -16.89 11.14
N ALA A 131 3.36 -15.79 10.40
CA ALA A 131 2.23 -14.87 10.63
C ALA A 131 0.88 -15.40 10.12
N LEU A 132 0.87 -16.39 9.22
CA LEU A 132 -0.35 -16.94 8.60
C LEU A 132 -0.64 -18.40 9.00
N ARG A 133 0.17 -19.00 9.88
CA ARG A 133 -0.13 -20.33 10.45
C ARG A 133 -1.29 -20.23 11.44
N GLU A 134 -2.26 -21.11 11.31
CA GLU A 134 -3.33 -21.29 12.30
C GLU A 134 -2.73 -21.75 13.64
N PRO A 135 -3.13 -21.14 14.79
CA PRO A 135 -2.76 -21.65 16.09
C PRO A 135 -3.55 -22.94 16.34
N GLY A 136 -3.03 -24.10 15.92
CA GLY A 136 -3.73 -25.36 16.15
C GLY A 136 -3.29 -26.55 15.30
N SER A 137 -2.41 -26.42 14.33
CA SER A 137 -1.97 -27.57 13.51
C SER A 137 -0.79 -28.37 14.11
N ALA A 138 -0.41 -28.11 15.35
CA ALA A 138 0.58 -28.89 16.07
C ALA A 138 -0.12 -29.96 16.88
N GLY A 139 -0.24 -31.20 16.31
CA GLY A 139 -0.40 -32.39 17.15
C GLY A 139 -1.66 -33.20 16.96
N THR A 140 -1.86 -33.84 15.82
CA THR A 140 -2.59 -35.10 15.74
C THR A 140 -1.76 -36.15 14.97
N GLY A 141 -0.55 -36.38 15.46
CA GLY A 141 0.32 -37.45 15.01
C GLY A 141 0.78 -38.26 16.19
N GLY A 142 -0.01 -39.26 16.59
CA GLY A 142 0.44 -40.15 17.66
C GLY A 142 -0.67 -41.01 18.24
N ARG A 143 -1.21 -41.97 17.47
CA ARG A 143 -1.76 -43.19 18.06
C ARG A 143 -0.98 -44.37 17.50
N PRO A 144 -0.11 -45.02 18.26
CA PRO A 144 0.27 -46.38 18.01
C PRO A 144 -0.86 -47.30 18.56
N GLY A 145 -1.47 -48.10 17.70
CA GLY A 145 -2.27 -49.25 18.04
C GLY A 145 -1.40 -50.50 17.93
#